data_4587c26ff62ad960a18f1325b4d03142
#
_entry.id   4587c26ff62ad960a18f1325b4d03142
#
_cell.length_a   1.000
_cell.length_b   1.000
_cell.length_c   1.000
_cell.angle_alpha   90.00
_cell.angle_beta   90.00
_cell.angle_gamma   90.00
#
_symmetry.space_group_name_H-M   'P 1'
#
loop_
_entity.id
_entity.type
_entity.pdbx_description
1 polymer ?
#
loop_
_entity_poly.entity_id
_entity_poly.type
_entity_poly.pdbx_seq_one_letter_code
_entity_poly.pdbx_strand_id
1 'polypeptide(L)' 'MQEQLNVIAEVYSSIPTVYENGYFDEETQDAVEAFQRLFGLPVSGIVDYPTWYKIQSIYVAVTRIAELH' A
#
# COMPACT_ATOMS: atom_id res chain seq x y z
N MET A 1 -2.45 -6.72 5.14
CA MET A 1 -2.24 -5.32 4.72
C MET A 1 -0.81 -5.08 4.27
N GLN A 2 0.21 -5.48 5.04
CA GLN A 2 1.62 -5.33 4.66
C GLN A 2 1.96 -6.07 3.37
N GLU A 3 1.43 -7.27 3.19
CA GLU A 3 1.62 -8.04 1.97
C GLU A 3 1.06 -7.30 0.76
N GLN A 4 -0.12 -6.71 0.90
CA GLN A 4 -0.75 -5.95 -0.17
C GLN A 4 0.04 -4.71 -0.52
N LEU A 5 0.57 -4.01 0.48
CA LEU A 5 1.42 -2.85 0.27
C LEU A 5 2.70 -3.23 -0.48
N ASN A 6 3.30 -4.36 -0.16
CA ASN A 6 4.51 -4.83 -0.84
C ASN A 6 4.25 -5.15 -2.32
N VAL A 7 3.12 -5.78 -2.62
CA VAL A 7 2.73 -6.07 -4.01
C VAL A 7 2.55 -4.75 -4.77
N ILE A 8 1.89 -3.78 -4.17
CA ILE A 8 1.70 -2.46 -4.77
C ILE A 8 3.06 -1.75 -4.94
N ALA A 9 3.96 -1.88 -3.98
CA ALA A 9 5.29 -1.28 -4.04
C ALA A 9 6.14 -1.81 -5.19
N GLU A 10 5.91 -3.05 -5.60
CA GLU A 10 6.61 -3.61 -6.76
C GLU A 10 6.26 -2.88 -8.05
N VAL A 11 5.03 -2.35 -8.15
CA VAL A 11 4.57 -1.62 -9.31
C VAL A 11 4.83 -0.12 -9.16
N TYR A 12 4.64 0.41 -7.95
CA TYR A 12 4.79 1.82 -7.65
C TYR A 12 6.05 2.02 -6.80
N SER A 13 7.17 2.32 -7.44
CA SER A 13 8.47 2.41 -6.78
C SER A 13 8.57 3.54 -5.75
N SER A 14 7.60 4.48 -5.75
CA SER A 14 7.54 5.53 -4.74
C SER A 14 7.20 5.02 -3.34
N ILE A 15 6.66 3.80 -3.25
CA ILE A 15 6.25 3.20 -1.99
C ILE A 15 7.36 2.25 -1.54
N PRO A 16 7.93 2.46 -0.34
CA PRO A 16 8.95 1.55 0.17
C PRO A 16 8.35 0.21 0.55
N THR A 17 9.13 -0.86 0.37
CA THR A 17 8.73 -2.19 0.83
C THR A 17 8.81 -2.27 2.35
N VAL A 18 7.96 -3.09 2.95
CA VAL A 18 7.88 -3.24 4.40
C VAL A 18 8.12 -4.70 4.79
N TYR A 19 8.48 -4.90 6.05
CA TYR A 19 8.63 -6.24 6.60
C TYR A 19 7.25 -6.80 6.93
N GLU A 20 6.98 -8.01 6.44
CA GLU A 20 5.68 -8.67 6.66
C GLU A 20 5.72 -9.43 7.99
N ASN A 21 5.83 -8.69 9.09
CA ASN A 21 5.97 -9.26 10.43
C ASN A 21 4.69 -9.17 11.27
N GLY A 22 3.61 -8.62 10.71
CA GLY A 22 2.35 -8.47 11.41
C GLY A 22 2.27 -7.27 12.33
N TYR A 23 3.35 -6.51 12.48
CA TYR A 23 3.39 -5.31 13.32
C TYR A 23 3.30 -4.05 12.47
N PHE A 24 2.52 -3.09 12.95
CA PHE A 24 2.43 -1.77 12.32
C PHE A 24 3.55 -0.90 12.89
N ASP A 25 4.74 -1.06 12.36
CA ASP A 25 5.93 -0.32 12.82
C ASP A 25 6.14 0.95 11.99
N GLU A 26 7.25 1.64 12.27
CA GLU A 26 7.58 2.90 11.62
C GLU A 26 7.74 2.74 10.10
N GLU A 27 8.33 1.63 9.66
CA GLU A 27 8.49 1.36 8.24
C GLU A 27 7.14 1.20 7.54
N THR A 28 6.20 0.50 8.18
CA THR A 28 4.85 0.35 7.66
C THR A 28 4.14 1.69 7.62
N GLN A 29 4.31 2.52 8.65
CA GLN A 29 3.74 3.86 8.67
C GLN A 29 4.26 4.71 7.52
N ASP A 30 5.57 4.66 7.26
CA ASP A 30 6.18 5.40 6.16
C ASP A 30 5.61 4.94 4.81
N ALA A 31 5.42 3.64 4.64
CA ALA A 31 4.83 3.09 3.42
C ALA A 31 3.38 3.54 3.25
N VAL A 32 2.61 3.58 4.33
CA VAL A 32 1.22 4.07 4.29
C VAL A 32 1.18 5.55 3.91
N GLU A 33 2.08 6.35 4.49
CA GLU A 33 2.16 7.77 4.15
C GLU A 33 2.52 7.97 2.67
N ALA A 34 3.49 7.21 2.16
CA ALA A 34 3.87 7.28 0.76
C ALA A 34 2.71 6.90 -0.15
N PHE A 35 1.96 5.86 0.22
CA PHE A 35 0.79 5.43 -0.52
C PHE A 35 -0.28 6.52 -0.53
N GLN A 36 -0.57 7.11 0.62
CA GLN A 36 -1.56 8.17 0.73
C GLN A 36 -1.18 9.38 -0.12
N ARG A 37 0.09 9.75 -0.09
CA ARG A 37 0.59 10.88 -0.88
C ARG A 37 0.48 10.60 -2.37
N LEU A 38 0.82 9.38 -2.79
CA LEU A 38 0.80 8.99 -4.20
C LEU A 38 -0.61 9.03 -4.78
N PHE A 39 -1.60 8.61 -4.01
CA PHE A 39 -2.98 8.51 -4.47
C PHE A 39 -3.87 9.67 -4.03
N GLY A 40 -3.28 10.74 -3.50
CA GLY A 40 -4.03 11.95 -3.17
C GLY A 40 -4.93 11.83 -1.96
N LEU A 41 -4.63 10.90 -1.07
CA LEU A 41 -5.37 10.72 0.18
C LEU A 41 -4.78 11.60 1.28
N PRO A 42 -5.56 11.92 2.33
CA PRO A 42 -5.01 12.63 3.48
C PRO A 42 -3.86 11.85 4.10
N VAL A 43 -2.68 12.46 4.20
CA VAL A 43 -1.48 11.80 4.69
C VAL A 43 -1.49 11.81 6.21
N SER A 44 -1.91 10.72 6.81
CA SER A 44 -2.00 10.58 8.27
C SER A 44 -1.06 9.51 8.84
N GLY A 45 -0.58 8.60 7.99
CA GLY A 45 0.19 7.44 8.42
C GLY A 45 -0.67 6.36 9.06
N ILE A 46 -1.99 6.54 9.07
CA ILE A 46 -2.93 5.61 9.67
C ILE A 46 -3.77 4.99 8.56
N VAL A 47 -4.01 3.68 8.64
CA VAL A 47 -4.87 2.98 7.69
C VAL A 47 -6.32 3.16 8.14
N ASP A 48 -6.90 4.29 7.75
CA ASP A 48 -8.32 4.55 7.97
C ASP A 48 -9.13 3.90 6.84
N TYR A 49 -10.46 4.04 6.90
CA TYR A 49 -11.34 3.39 5.93
C TYR A 49 -11.04 3.80 4.48
N PRO A 50 -10.90 5.10 4.14
CA PRO A 50 -10.57 5.48 2.76
C PRO A 50 -9.24 4.91 2.29
N THR A 51 -8.22 4.90 3.14
CA THR A 51 -6.90 4.36 2.83
C THR A 51 -6.98 2.85 2.62
N TRP A 52 -7.66 2.14 3.53
CA TRP A 52 -7.83 0.68 3.42
C TRP A 52 -8.56 0.33 2.13
N TYR A 53 -9.65 1.02 1.84
CA TYR A 53 -10.42 0.79 0.62
C TYR A 53 -9.56 0.99 -0.62
N LYS A 54 -8.76 2.05 -0.64
CA LYS A 54 -7.88 2.33 -1.78
C LYS A 54 -6.81 1.26 -1.93
N ILE A 55 -6.23 0.79 -0.84
CA ILE A 55 -5.25 -0.30 -0.87
C ILE A 55 -5.87 -1.54 -1.51
N GLN A 56 -7.07 -1.92 -1.10
CA GLN A 56 -7.76 -3.08 -1.66
C GLN A 56 -8.01 -2.91 -3.16
N SER A 57 -8.47 -1.73 -3.56
CA SER A 57 -8.76 -1.43 -4.96
C SER A 57 -7.52 -1.53 -5.84
N ILE A 58 -6.41 -0.94 -5.38
CA ILE A 58 -5.14 -0.95 -6.13
C ILE A 58 -4.56 -2.37 -6.16
N TYR A 59 -4.62 -3.09 -5.04
CA TYR A 59 -4.13 -4.46 -4.97
C TYR A 59 -4.85 -5.35 -5.99
N VAL A 60 -6.18 -5.26 -6.06
CA VAL A 60 -6.97 -6.03 -7.01
C VAL A 60 -6.59 -5.66 -8.45
N ALA A 61 -6.43 -4.38 -8.73
CA ALA A 61 -6.06 -3.92 -10.06
C ALA A 61 -4.69 -4.45 -10.48
N VAL A 62 -3.71 -4.38 -9.58
CA VAL A 62 -2.35 -4.83 -9.85
C VAL A 62 -2.31 -6.35 -10.09
N THR A 63 -2.98 -7.12 -9.23
CA THR A 63 -2.99 -8.59 -9.36
C THR A 63 -3.76 -9.04 -10.59
N ARG A 64 -4.79 -8.30 -10.97
CA ARG A 64 -5.57 -8.60 -12.18
C ARG A 64 -4.75 -8.41 -13.43
N ILE A 65 -3.97 -7.34 -13.50
CA ILE A 65 -3.08 -7.09 -14.63
C ILE A 65 -2.06 -8.23 -14.76
N ALA A 66 -1.53 -8.69 -13.63
CA ALA A 66 -0.58 -9.81 -13.62
C ALA A 66 -1.21 -11.11 -14.14
N GLU A 67 -2.49 -11.35 -13.83
CA GLU A 67 -3.19 -12.55 -14.27
C GLU A 67 -3.47 -12.56 -15.77
N LEU A 68 -3.54 -11.40 -16.38
CA LEU A 68 -3.81 -11.28 -17.82
C LEU A 68 -2.58 -11.57 -18.70
N HIS A 69 -1.44 -11.74 -18.09
CA HIS A 69 -0.20 -12.11 -18.75
C HIS A 69 0.08 -13.61 -18.60
#